data_9ca7aa14fafaf81f02da318f00104fb2
#
_entry.id   9ca7aa14fafaf81f02da318f00104fb2
#
_cell.length_a   1.000
_cell.length_b   1.000
_cell.length_c   1.000
_cell.angle_alpha   90.00
_cell.angle_beta   90.00
_cell.angle_gamma   90.00
#
_symmetry.space_group_name_H-M   'P 1'
#
loop_
_entity.id
_entity.type
_entity.pdbx_description
1 polymer ?
#
loop_
_entity_poly.entity_id
_entity_poly.type
_entity_poly.pdbx_seq_one_letter_code
_entity_poly.pdbx_strand_id
1 'polypeptide(L)'
;GIMDQFASAISQLSSDMLASSTRFLRIMEMASVELAGYELRSDSVYVTDNFFQMLGVQTPDPLTPSSFRTALSAVAHSSLYRTTSIGSSVFTIAQPDGNVQYIILRVTRIVAETPSEVGLLEDVTSSVLEQQRIEHERDYDILTGLYSRQAFNRICADLFAHPDRLRCAALLMMDLDNLKHINDTYGH
;
A
#
# COMPACT_ATOMS: atom_id res chain seq x y z
N GLY A 1 -36.52 -15.19 32.25
CA GLY A 1 -36.55 -16.59 31.72
C GLY A 1 -35.27 -16.95 30.99
N ILE A 2 -35.20 -18.19 30.48
CA ILE A 2 -34.00 -18.71 29.76
C ILE A 2 -33.69 -17.83 28.52
N MET A 3 -34.70 -17.32 27.82
CA MET A 3 -34.53 -16.43 26.67
C MET A 3 -33.86 -15.09 27.05
N ASP A 4 -34.17 -14.54 28.20
CA ASP A 4 -33.56 -13.29 28.67
C ASP A 4 -32.11 -13.47 29.06
N GLN A 5 -31.73 -14.66 29.56
CA GLN A 5 -30.33 -15.02 29.84
C GLN A 5 -29.54 -15.21 28.56
N PHE A 6 -30.13 -15.85 27.54
CA PHE A 6 -29.51 -15.97 26.22
C PHE A 6 -29.30 -14.60 25.55
N ALA A 7 -30.31 -13.74 25.55
CA ALA A 7 -30.20 -12.40 24.99
C ALA A 7 -29.14 -11.56 25.71
N SER A 8 -29.05 -11.67 27.05
CA SER A 8 -28.01 -11.00 27.85
C SER A 8 -26.61 -11.56 27.55
N ALA A 9 -26.46 -12.88 27.41
CA ALA A 9 -25.17 -13.52 27.10
C ALA A 9 -24.68 -13.14 25.70
N ILE A 10 -25.58 -13.10 24.70
CA ILE A 10 -25.27 -12.68 23.33
C ILE A 10 -24.89 -11.20 23.29
N SER A 11 -25.62 -10.34 24.02
CA SER A 11 -25.30 -8.92 24.14
C SER A 11 -23.94 -8.68 24.80
N GLN A 12 -23.59 -9.49 25.81
CA GLN A 12 -22.32 -9.42 26.50
C GLN A 12 -21.15 -9.89 25.64
N LEU A 13 -21.34 -11.01 24.90
CA LEU A 13 -20.36 -11.51 23.91
C LEU A 13 -20.13 -10.48 22.79
N SER A 14 -21.19 -9.84 22.31
CA SER A 14 -21.09 -8.78 21.30
C SER A 14 -20.35 -7.56 21.83
N SER A 15 -20.65 -7.14 23.08
CA SER A 15 -19.96 -6.03 23.76
C SER A 15 -18.48 -6.35 24.01
N ASP A 16 -18.14 -7.59 24.42
CA ASP A 16 -16.77 -8.01 24.66
C ASP A 16 -15.97 -8.11 23.34
N MET A 17 -16.60 -8.53 22.25
CA MET A 17 -15.99 -8.58 20.92
C MET A 17 -15.73 -7.16 20.37
N LEU A 18 -16.62 -6.20 20.63
CA LEU A 18 -16.48 -4.80 20.26
C LEU A 18 -15.43 -4.07 21.11
N ALA A 19 -15.35 -4.36 22.41
CA ALA A 19 -14.27 -3.89 23.29
C ALA A 19 -12.90 -4.47 22.88
N SER A 20 -12.88 -5.67 22.27
CA SER A 20 -11.69 -6.33 21.76
C SER A 20 -11.15 -5.64 20.51
N SER A 21 -11.98 -5.22 19.54
CA SER A 21 -11.50 -4.54 18.33
C SER A 21 -10.91 -3.16 18.63
N THR A 22 -11.57 -2.37 19.51
CA THR A 22 -11.03 -1.07 19.93
C THR A 22 -9.72 -1.23 20.72
N ARG A 23 -9.60 -2.24 21.58
CA ARG A 23 -8.33 -2.57 22.26
C ARG A 23 -7.24 -2.95 21.28
N PHE A 24 -7.57 -3.76 20.29
CA PHE A 24 -6.63 -4.18 19.26
C PHE A 24 -6.10 -2.98 18.48
N LEU A 25 -6.98 -2.06 18.03
CA LEU A 25 -6.56 -0.84 17.35
C LEU A 25 -5.65 0.04 18.21
N ARG A 26 -5.94 0.18 19.51
CA ARG A 26 -5.06 0.92 20.43
C ARG A 26 -3.69 0.25 20.62
N ILE A 27 -3.63 -1.07 20.72
CA ILE A 27 -2.36 -1.79 20.82
C ILE A 27 -1.54 -1.59 19.54
N MET A 28 -2.17 -1.63 18.38
CA MET A 28 -1.49 -1.41 17.10
C MET A 28 -0.95 0.01 16.97
N GLU A 29 -1.73 1.02 17.36
CA GLU A 29 -1.28 2.41 17.40
C GLU A 29 -0.04 2.62 18.29
N MET A 30 0.02 1.92 19.42
CA MET A 30 1.19 1.93 20.32
C MET A 30 2.39 1.14 19.76
N ALA A 31 2.13 0.16 18.89
CA ALA A 31 3.15 -0.73 18.37
C ALA A 31 3.90 -0.17 17.15
N SER A 32 3.26 0.64 16.33
CA SER A 32 3.88 1.22 15.14
C SER A 32 3.16 2.47 14.64
N VAL A 33 3.93 3.50 14.30
CA VAL A 33 3.45 4.72 13.63
C VAL A 33 3.04 4.47 12.16
N GLU A 34 3.44 3.33 11.60
CA GLU A 34 3.09 2.92 10.23
C GLU A 34 1.72 2.24 10.14
N LEU A 35 1.03 2.07 11.28
CA LEU A 35 -0.27 1.45 11.37
C LEU A 35 -1.30 2.45 11.90
N ALA A 36 -2.47 2.44 11.29
CA ALA A 36 -3.64 3.18 11.76
C ALA A 36 -4.88 2.33 11.52
N GLY A 37 -5.98 2.67 12.19
CA GLY A 37 -7.20 1.91 11.99
C GLY A 37 -8.45 2.66 12.42
N TYR A 38 -9.59 2.09 12.01
CA TYR A 38 -10.90 2.58 12.41
C TYR A 38 -11.86 1.44 12.71
N GLU A 39 -12.84 1.74 13.51
CA GLU A 39 -14.04 0.93 13.69
C GLU A 39 -15.26 1.82 13.43
N LEU A 40 -16.05 1.45 12.44
CA LEU A 40 -17.25 2.17 12.02
C LEU A 40 -18.48 1.33 12.35
N ARG A 41 -19.41 1.93 13.10
CA ARG A 41 -20.73 1.40 13.44
C ARG A 41 -21.81 2.28 12.81
N SER A 42 -23.07 1.90 13.01
CA SER A 42 -24.22 2.68 12.52
C SER A 42 -24.32 4.05 13.14
N ASP A 43 -23.96 4.18 14.43
CA ASP A 43 -24.15 5.34 15.29
C ASP A 43 -22.85 6.00 15.74
N SER A 44 -21.71 5.35 15.55
CA SER A 44 -20.43 5.81 16.07
C SER A 44 -19.26 5.43 15.16
N VAL A 45 -18.16 6.15 15.28
CA VAL A 45 -16.90 5.84 14.64
C VAL A 45 -15.75 6.08 15.61
N TYR A 46 -14.85 5.12 15.69
CA TYR A 46 -13.57 5.23 16.38
C TYR A 46 -12.45 5.22 15.35
N VAL A 47 -11.46 6.08 15.52
CA VAL A 47 -10.24 6.10 14.71
C VAL A 47 -9.02 6.21 15.62
N THR A 48 -7.88 5.68 15.20
CA THR A 48 -6.60 5.94 15.85
C THR A 48 -6.15 7.38 15.63
N ASP A 49 -5.33 7.92 16.51
CA ASP A 49 -4.96 9.35 16.50
C ASP A 49 -4.24 9.75 15.20
N ASN A 50 -3.46 8.82 14.62
CA ASN A 50 -2.70 9.03 13.39
C ASN A 50 -3.47 8.74 12.09
N PHE A 51 -4.74 8.29 12.17
CA PHE A 51 -5.51 7.82 11.01
C PHE A 51 -5.63 8.87 9.88
N PHE A 52 -6.14 10.05 10.20
CA PHE A 52 -6.34 11.10 9.21
C PHE A 52 -5.01 11.74 8.76
N GLN A 53 -4.03 11.81 9.66
CA GLN A 53 -2.68 12.27 9.33
C GLN A 53 -2.03 11.35 8.29
N MET A 54 -2.16 10.03 8.45
CA MET A 54 -1.64 9.04 7.50
C MET A 54 -2.29 9.17 6.12
N LEU A 55 -3.57 9.53 6.06
CA LEU A 55 -4.28 9.79 4.81
C LEU A 55 -4.03 11.20 4.23
N GLY A 56 -3.28 12.06 4.92
CA GLY A 56 -2.98 13.42 4.47
C GLY A 56 -4.20 14.35 4.48
N VAL A 57 -5.21 14.05 5.28
CA VAL A 57 -6.45 14.85 5.37
C VAL A 57 -6.71 15.30 6.81
N GLN A 58 -7.51 16.37 6.94
CA GLN A 58 -7.91 16.86 8.25
C GLN A 58 -8.97 15.97 8.88
N THR A 59 -8.90 15.82 10.20
CA THR A 59 -9.93 15.13 10.97
C THR A 59 -11.24 15.90 10.88
N PRO A 60 -12.35 15.26 10.47
CA PRO A 60 -13.66 15.90 10.47
C PRO A 60 -14.10 16.31 11.88
N ASP A 61 -14.68 17.50 12.01
CA ASP A 61 -15.26 18.00 13.26
C ASP A 61 -16.70 18.49 13.01
N PRO A 62 -17.75 17.81 13.53
CA PRO A 62 -17.67 16.60 14.38
C PRO A 62 -17.33 15.33 13.61
N LEU A 63 -16.64 14.41 14.28
CA LEU A 63 -16.37 13.07 13.75
C LEU A 63 -17.59 12.17 13.94
N THR A 64 -18.32 11.95 12.87
CA THR A 64 -19.53 11.12 12.81
C THR A 64 -19.36 10.03 11.75
N PRO A 65 -20.17 8.96 11.74
CA PRO A 65 -20.14 7.97 10.67
C PRO A 65 -20.32 8.57 9.27
N SER A 66 -21.12 9.61 9.13
CA SER A 66 -21.35 10.29 7.84
C SER A 66 -20.14 11.11 7.42
N SER A 67 -19.60 11.97 8.30
CA SER A 67 -18.42 12.79 7.98
C SER A 67 -17.17 11.93 7.72
N PHE A 68 -17.03 10.82 8.45
CA PHE A 68 -15.97 9.84 8.21
C PHE A 68 -16.05 9.23 6.81
N ARG A 69 -17.23 8.73 6.40
CA ARG A 69 -17.42 8.15 5.05
C ARG A 69 -17.15 9.17 3.95
N THR A 70 -17.58 10.41 4.16
CA THR A 70 -17.31 11.51 3.21
C THR A 70 -15.81 11.78 3.07
N ALA A 71 -15.09 11.86 4.19
CA ALA A 71 -13.64 12.06 4.19
C ALA A 71 -12.89 10.89 3.49
N LEU A 72 -13.26 9.65 3.80
CA LEU A 72 -12.65 8.48 3.18
C LEU A 72 -12.94 8.41 1.66
N SER A 73 -14.16 8.73 1.24
CA SER A 73 -14.53 8.84 -0.17
C SER A 73 -13.72 9.92 -0.89
N ALA A 74 -13.51 11.09 -0.27
CA ALA A 74 -12.71 12.15 -0.86
C ALA A 74 -11.26 11.72 -1.10
N VAL A 75 -10.64 10.98 -0.16
CA VAL A 75 -9.32 10.40 -0.33
C VAL A 75 -9.31 9.41 -1.51
N ALA A 76 -10.29 8.53 -1.60
CA ALA A 76 -10.41 7.56 -2.69
C ALA A 76 -10.54 8.20 -4.07
N HIS A 77 -11.14 9.40 -4.16
CA HIS A 77 -11.28 10.14 -5.43
C HIS A 77 -10.04 10.98 -5.78
N SER A 78 -9.28 11.43 -4.79
CA SER A 78 -8.11 12.30 -4.99
C SER A 78 -6.80 11.55 -5.16
N SER A 79 -6.73 10.30 -4.70
CA SER A 79 -5.55 9.44 -4.80
C SER A 79 -5.66 8.47 -5.98
N LEU A 80 -4.52 8.01 -6.53
CA LEU A 80 -4.47 6.92 -7.50
C LEU A 80 -4.89 5.61 -6.80
N TYR A 81 -6.20 5.39 -6.77
CA TYR A 81 -6.81 4.26 -6.11
C TYR A 81 -6.71 2.99 -6.96
N ARG A 82 -6.21 1.91 -6.37
CA ARG A 82 -6.23 0.56 -6.94
C ARG A 82 -6.84 -0.42 -5.96
N THR A 83 -7.91 -1.07 -6.35
CA THR A 83 -8.40 -2.26 -5.63
C THR A 83 -7.54 -3.45 -6.02
N THR A 84 -6.80 -4.03 -5.08
CA THR A 84 -5.89 -5.16 -5.34
C THR A 84 -6.52 -6.52 -5.08
N SER A 85 -7.51 -6.57 -4.18
CA SER A 85 -8.26 -7.79 -3.83
C SER A 85 -9.56 -7.41 -3.11
N ILE A 86 -10.45 -8.38 -2.91
CA ILE A 86 -11.67 -8.17 -2.12
C ILE A 86 -11.28 -7.71 -0.70
N GLY A 87 -11.75 -6.52 -0.31
CA GLY A 87 -11.51 -5.93 1.02
C GLY A 87 -10.14 -5.28 1.21
N SER A 88 -9.35 -5.12 0.14
CA SER A 88 -8.07 -4.40 0.20
C SER A 88 -7.99 -3.34 -0.88
N SER A 89 -7.53 -2.15 -0.51
CA SER A 89 -7.39 -0.99 -1.39
C SER A 89 -6.04 -0.35 -1.19
N VAL A 90 -5.38 0.04 -2.28
CA VAL A 90 -4.11 0.77 -2.23
C VAL A 90 -4.35 2.21 -2.62
N PHE A 91 -3.92 3.12 -1.77
CA PHE A 91 -3.93 4.56 -2.00
C PHE A 91 -2.52 5.05 -2.28
N THR A 92 -2.38 5.91 -3.26
CA THR A 92 -1.14 6.63 -3.54
C THR A 92 -1.37 8.09 -3.19
N ILE A 93 -0.69 8.58 -2.18
CA ILE A 93 -0.88 9.94 -1.65
C ILE A 93 0.35 10.77 -2.03
N ALA A 94 0.13 11.85 -2.79
CA ALA A 94 1.17 12.82 -3.09
C ALA A 94 1.41 13.72 -1.87
N GLN A 95 2.66 13.80 -1.42
CA GLN A 95 3.07 14.68 -0.34
C GLN A 95 3.42 16.08 -0.88
N PRO A 96 3.31 17.14 -0.06
CA PRO A 96 3.67 18.51 -0.47
C PRO A 96 5.12 18.69 -0.91
N ASP A 97 6.02 17.81 -0.46
CA ASP A 97 7.44 17.78 -0.84
C ASP A 97 7.71 17.08 -2.19
N GLY A 98 6.68 16.60 -2.87
CA GLY A 98 6.75 15.87 -4.12
C GLY A 98 6.98 14.37 -3.98
N ASN A 99 7.15 13.87 -2.76
CA ASN A 99 7.23 12.43 -2.52
C ASN A 99 5.86 11.76 -2.60
N VAL A 100 5.86 10.45 -2.82
CA VAL A 100 4.66 9.64 -2.90
C VAL A 100 4.64 8.68 -1.73
N GLN A 101 3.52 8.66 -1.02
CA GLN A 101 3.25 7.72 0.06
C GLN A 101 2.29 6.63 -0.42
N TYR A 102 2.58 5.38 -0.07
CA TYR A 102 1.79 4.21 -0.43
C TYR A 102 1.11 3.65 0.81
N ILE A 103 -0.22 3.73 0.85
CA ILE A 103 -1.04 3.27 1.96
C ILE A 103 -1.92 2.10 1.51
N ILE A 104 -1.91 1.00 2.25
CA ILE A 104 -2.84 -0.11 2.07
C ILE A 104 -3.94 0.00 3.11
N LEU A 105 -5.19 0.02 2.66
CA LEU A 105 -6.37 -0.12 3.50
C LEU A 105 -6.94 -1.53 3.35
N ARG A 106 -7.04 -2.25 4.45
CA ARG A 106 -7.76 -3.52 4.56
C ARG A 106 -9.03 -3.33 5.38
N VAL A 107 -10.16 -3.77 4.84
CA VAL A 107 -11.46 -3.62 5.48
C VAL A 107 -12.06 -4.99 5.76
N THR A 108 -12.53 -5.18 6.98
CA THR A 108 -13.26 -6.38 7.41
C THR A 108 -14.59 -5.96 8.00
N ARG A 109 -15.67 -6.59 7.55
CA ARG A 109 -17.01 -6.40 8.13
C ARG A 109 -17.28 -7.46 9.15
N ILE A 110 -17.67 -7.03 10.35
CA ILE A 110 -18.05 -7.90 11.44
C ILE A 110 -19.59 -7.98 11.45
N VAL A 111 -20.10 -9.19 11.19
CA VAL A 111 -21.53 -9.46 11.22
C VAL A 111 -21.89 -9.97 12.62
N ALA A 112 -22.47 -9.08 13.43
CA ALA A 112 -22.95 -9.33 14.78
C ALA A 112 -24.33 -8.69 14.95
N GLU A 113 -24.90 -8.72 16.16
CA GLU A 113 -26.17 -7.99 16.46
C GLU A 113 -26.06 -6.50 16.15
N THR A 114 -24.87 -5.90 16.41
CA THR A 114 -24.50 -4.56 15.96
C THR A 114 -23.39 -4.68 14.91
N PRO A 115 -23.74 -4.66 13.61
CA PRO A 115 -22.74 -4.76 12.56
C PRO A 115 -21.73 -3.62 12.64
N SER A 116 -20.45 -3.97 12.54
CA SER A 116 -19.36 -3.00 12.48
C SER A 116 -18.44 -3.28 11.30
N GLU A 117 -17.75 -2.24 10.85
CA GLU A 117 -16.70 -2.32 9.84
C GLU A 117 -15.39 -1.89 10.49
N VAL A 118 -14.39 -2.74 10.41
CA VAL A 118 -13.04 -2.45 10.91
C VAL A 118 -12.11 -2.32 9.72
N GLY A 119 -11.40 -1.20 9.65
CA GLY A 119 -10.38 -0.96 8.64
C GLY A 119 -9.02 -0.75 9.29
N LEU A 120 -8.00 -1.29 8.60
CA LEU A 120 -6.60 -1.15 8.96
C LEU A 120 -5.87 -0.46 7.83
N LEU A 121 -5.19 0.63 8.14
CA LEU A 121 -4.23 1.32 7.29
C LEU A 121 -2.82 0.86 7.62
N GLU A 122 -2.03 0.63 6.60
CA GLU A 122 -0.61 0.29 6.71
C GLU A 122 0.18 1.16 5.72
N ASP A 123 1.15 1.92 6.21
CA ASP A 123 2.11 2.63 5.37
C ASP A 123 3.15 1.63 4.87
N VAL A 124 3.15 1.38 3.58
CA VAL A 124 4.08 0.45 2.91
C VAL A 124 5.09 1.17 2.03
N THR A 125 5.24 2.48 2.21
CA THR A 125 6.09 3.33 1.36
C THR A 125 7.54 2.83 1.35
N SER A 126 8.11 2.56 2.52
CA SER A 126 9.47 2.04 2.64
C SER A 126 9.67 0.72 1.90
N SER A 127 8.72 -0.20 2.06
CA SER A 127 8.76 -1.51 1.38
C SER A 127 8.61 -1.39 -0.13
N VAL A 128 7.73 -0.52 -0.61
CA VAL A 128 7.53 -0.27 -2.06
C VAL A 128 8.76 0.37 -2.67
N LEU A 129 9.33 1.40 -2.03
CA LEU A 129 10.53 2.08 -2.52
C LEU A 129 11.74 1.14 -2.53
N GLU A 130 11.93 0.32 -1.50
CA GLU A 130 12.99 -0.68 -1.46
C GLU A 130 12.83 -1.73 -2.57
N GLN A 131 11.62 -2.20 -2.81
CA GLN A 131 11.34 -3.12 -3.91
C GLN A 131 11.65 -2.48 -5.27
N GLN A 132 11.26 -1.23 -5.49
CA GLN A 132 11.57 -0.48 -6.71
C GLN A 132 13.08 -0.28 -6.89
N ARG A 133 13.82 -0.01 -5.79
CA ARG A 133 15.28 0.10 -5.81
C ARG A 133 15.94 -1.21 -6.23
N ILE A 134 15.52 -2.33 -5.64
CA ILE A 134 16.04 -3.65 -5.97
C ILE A 134 15.74 -4.00 -7.45
N GLU A 135 14.55 -3.70 -7.93
CA GLU A 135 14.18 -3.90 -9.33
C GLU A 135 15.03 -3.04 -10.27
N HIS A 136 15.25 -1.79 -9.90
CA HIS A 136 16.08 -0.87 -10.68
C HIS A 136 17.55 -1.36 -10.74
N GLU A 137 18.14 -1.75 -9.59
CA GLU A 137 19.51 -2.28 -9.52
C GLU A 137 19.68 -3.59 -10.28
N ARG A 138 18.65 -4.42 -10.34
CA ARG A 138 18.64 -5.64 -11.17
C ARG A 138 18.61 -5.33 -12.65
N ASP A 139 17.85 -4.32 -13.04
CA ASP A 139 17.55 -4.05 -14.45
C ASP A 139 18.55 -3.07 -15.09
N TYR A 140 19.24 -2.26 -14.29
CA TYR A 140 20.20 -1.27 -14.77
C TYR A 140 21.59 -1.49 -14.19
N ASP A 141 22.60 -1.22 -15.00
CA ASP A 141 24.00 -1.16 -14.56
C ASP A 141 24.25 0.19 -13.86
N ILE A 142 24.75 0.15 -12.63
CA ILE A 142 24.90 1.33 -11.76
C ILE A 142 25.88 2.35 -12.34
N LEU A 143 26.92 1.86 -13.06
CA LEU A 143 27.96 2.74 -13.58
C LEU A 143 27.54 3.48 -14.85
N THR A 144 26.82 2.78 -15.74
CA THR A 144 26.48 3.30 -17.07
C THR A 144 25.05 3.79 -17.19
N GLY A 145 24.15 3.39 -16.27
CA GLY A 145 22.71 3.68 -16.34
C GLY A 145 22.00 2.94 -17.48
N LEU A 146 22.67 2.01 -18.15
CA LEU A 146 22.09 1.20 -19.22
C LEU A 146 21.46 -0.07 -18.66
N TYR A 147 20.63 -0.73 -19.47
CA TYR A 147 20.10 -2.04 -19.08
C TYR A 147 21.22 -3.03 -18.78
N SER A 148 21.09 -3.75 -17.67
CA SER A 148 21.95 -4.87 -17.36
C SER A 148 21.83 -5.95 -18.44
N ARG A 149 22.86 -6.81 -18.59
CA ARG A 149 22.82 -7.94 -19.51
C ARG A 149 21.58 -8.82 -19.28
N GLN A 150 21.18 -8.98 -18.03
CA GLN A 150 20.01 -9.80 -17.67
C GLN A 150 18.70 -9.14 -18.12
N ALA A 151 18.54 -7.84 -17.90
CA ALA A 151 17.37 -7.10 -18.35
C ALA A 151 17.29 -7.07 -19.88
N PHE A 152 18.40 -6.82 -20.56
CA PHE A 152 18.49 -6.86 -22.03
C PHE A 152 18.01 -8.21 -22.59
N ASN A 153 18.53 -9.32 -22.06
CA ASN A 153 18.15 -10.66 -22.52
C ASN A 153 16.65 -10.92 -22.29
N ARG A 154 16.08 -10.49 -21.16
CA ARG A 154 14.66 -10.62 -20.86
C ARG A 154 13.79 -9.82 -21.82
N ILE A 155 14.16 -8.56 -22.07
CA ILE A 155 13.45 -7.68 -23.02
C ILE A 155 13.48 -8.27 -24.42
N CYS A 156 14.64 -8.73 -24.88
CA CYS A 156 14.77 -9.38 -26.18
C CYS A 156 13.90 -10.64 -26.29
N ALA A 157 13.91 -11.48 -25.27
CA ALA A 157 13.09 -12.69 -25.23
C ALA A 157 11.58 -12.37 -25.32
N ASP A 158 11.11 -11.34 -24.59
CA ASP A 158 9.72 -10.89 -24.67
C ASP A 158 9.36 -10.35 -26.06
N LEU A 159 10.22 -9.54 -26.66
CA LEU A 159 10.01 -9.01 -28.01
C LEU A 159 9.97 -10.14 -29.07
N PHE A 160 10.82 -11.14 -28.97
CA PHE A 160 10.80 -12.28 -29.88
C PHE A 160 9.62 -13.22 -29.67
N ALA A 161 9.08 -13.30 -28.45
CA ALA A 161 7.86 -14.05 -28.17
C ALA A 161 6.60 -13.37 -28.75
N HIS A 162 6.66 -12.07 -29.05
CA HIS A 162 5.53 -11.29 -29.57
C HIS A 162 5.92 -10.56 -30.87
N PRO A 163 6.17 -11.28 -31.98
CA PRO A 163 6.65 -10.71 -33.22
C PRO A 163 5.70 -9.70 -33.88
N ASP A 164 4.43 -9.76 -33.54
CA ASP A 164 3.39 -8.78 -33.95
C ASP A 164 3.65 -7.38 -33.40
N ARG A 165 4.39 -7.22 -32.30
CA ARG A 165 4.85 -5.93 -31.77
C ARG A 165 6.08 -5.37 -32.46
N LEU A 166 6.82 -6.21 -33.19
CA LEU A 166 8.06 -5.87 -33.90
C LEU A 166 7.75 -5.56 -35.37
N ARG A 167 7.70 -4.29 -35.72
CA ARG A 167 7.61 -3.88 -37.15
C ARG A 167 8.98 -3.95 -37.83
N CYS A 168 10.03 -3.54 -37.13
CA CYS A 168 11.41 -3.57 -37.58
C CYS A 168 12.29 -3.52 -36.33
N ALA A 169 13.33 -4.30 -36.30
CA ALA A 169 14.36 -4.28 -35.24
C ALA A 169 15.75 -4.46 -35.86
N ALA A 170 16.73 -3.82 -35.24
CA ALA A 170 18.15 -4.04 -35.53
C ALA A 170 18.91 -4.26 -34.24
N LEU A 171 19.80 -5.19 -34.20
CA LEU A 171 20.77 -5.43 -33.12
C LEU A 171 22.12 -4.92 -33.54
N LEU A 172 22.67 -3.97 -32.80
CA LEU A 172 24.03 -3.49 -33.00
C LEU A 172 24.90 -3.99 -31.84
N MET A 173 25.99 -4.67 -32.17
CA MET A 173 26.98 -5.13 -31.21
C MET A 173 28.27 -4.36 -31.46
N MET A 174 28.84 -3.78 -30.40
CA MET A 174 30.10 -3.02 -30.48
C MET A 174 31.03 -3.48 -29.38
N ASP A 175 32.31 -3.45 -29.64
CA ASP A 175 33.38 -3.74 -28.69
C ASP A 175 34.50 -2.70 -28.85
N LEU A 176 35.26 -2.46 -27.79
CA LEU A 176 36.39 -1.57 -27.77
C LEU A 176 37.68 -2.38 -27.94
N ASP A 177 38.36 -2.18 -29.05
CA ASP A 177 39.65 -2.83 -29.32
C ASP A 177 40.73 -2.37 -28.33
N ASN A 178 41.48 -3.29 -27.81
CA ASN A 178 42.65 -3.06 -26.94
C ASN A 178 42.33 -2.33 -25.61
N LEU A 179 41.08 -2.32 -25.13
CA LEU A 179 40.71 -1.65 -23.88
C LEU A 179 41.55 -2.11 -22.68
N LYS A 180 41.87 -3.42 -22.62
CA LYS A 180 42.76 -3.96 -21.58
C LYS A 180 44.13 -3.30 -21.59
N HIS A 181 44.76 -3.17 -22.77
CA HIS A 181 46.06 -2.54 -22.92
C HIS A 181 46.03 -1.05 -22.55
N ILE A 182 44.96 -0.35 -22.89
CA ILE A 182 44.76 1.05 -22.52
C ILE A 182 44.65 1.19 -20.97
N ASN A 183 43.86 0.37 -20.34
CA ASN A 183 43.70 0.37 -18.88
C ASN A 183 44.99 0.01 -18.14
N ASP A 184 45.76 -0.98 -18.65
CA ASP A 184 47.04 -1.38 -18.07
C ASP A 184 48.10 -0.29 -18.21
N THR A 185 48.01 0.58 -19.23
CA THR A 185 48.99 1.63 -19.50
C THR A 185 48.65 2.96 -18.82
N TYR A 186 47.36 3.33 -18.78
CA TYR A 186 46.90 4.65 -18.35
C TYR A 186 46.02 4.62 -17.08
N GLY A 187 45.71 3.44 -16.58
CA GLY A 187 44.78 3.25 -15.46
C GLY A 187 43.31 3.15 -15.90
N HIS A 188 42.48 2.83 -14.94
CA HIS A 188 41.01 2.71 -15.16
C HIS A 188 40.32 4.09 -15.06
#